data_7dff2f56c8069755af911b2874127759
#
_entry.id   7dff2f56c8069755af911b2874127759
#
_cell.length_a   1.000
_cell.length_b   1.000
_cell.length_c   1.000
_cell.angle_alpha   90.00
_cell.angle_beta   90.00
_cell.angle_gamma   90.00
#
_symmetry.space_group_name_H-M   'P 1'
#
loop_
_entity.id
_entity.type
_entity.pdbx_description
1 polymer ?
#
loop_
_entity_poly.entity_id
_entity_poly.type
_entity_poly.pdbx_seq_one_letter_code
_entity_poly.pdbx_strand_id
1 'polypeptide(L)'
;LRLVGSEMCIRDRIQLEIGVQSTNGATIREIHRTMQLERLKEVVKEVQKHENIHEHLDLIAGLPFEDYDTFAKSFDEIYELRPNQLQLGFLKVLKGSYMYEHAKEYEIEYHSRPPYEVLKTKWLPYEDVLKIRQVEEMLEVYYNSGQFEITMKVLGVLFKSAFFMFQELGKYYERNGYFGMSHARIRRSEILLEFIKETFAGDITAGEQRNITETGKKADHLEILDIIKESLIFDLYYRENCKSRPAWAKDLSVWKQVTRAYCKNGKQSHVECFSYRFPDKGERVLKELPKRAGKPLYALFDYTDRDPLDHQAKVTWIMEDEDAGLCSH
;
A
#
# COMPACT_ATOMS: atom_id res chain seq x y z
N LEU A 1 -1.37 -22.53 9.62
CA LEU A 1 -0.09 -21.96 9.17
C LEU A 1 0.50 -22.89 8.12
N ARG A 2 0.69 -22.42 6.91
CA ARG A 2 1.34 -23.21 5.84
C ARG A 2 2.67 -22.53 5.52
N LEU A 3 3.76 -23.24 5.73
CA LEU A 3 5.08 -22.85 5.24
C LEU A 3 5.20 -23.29 3.79
N VAL A 4 5.38 -22.33 2.87
CA VAL A 4 5.60 -22.60 1.45
C VAL A 4 6.99 -22.07 1.10
N GLY A 5 7.91 -22.99 0.75
CA GLY A 5 9.23 -22.60 0.28
C GLY A 5 10.07 -23.80 -0.15
N SER A 6 10.87 -23.62 -1.19
CA SER A 6 11.97 -24.54 -1.50
C SER A 6 13.10 -24.36 -0.49
N GLU A 7 13.99 -25.36 -0.35
CA GLU A 7 15.13 -25.29 0.57
C GLU A 7 16.02 -24.05 0.39
N MET A 8 16.04 -23.46 -0.79
CA MET A 8 16.76 -22.23 -1.09
C MET A 8 16.08 -20.99 -0.50
N CYS A 9 14.74 -20.98 -0.38
CA CYS A 9 13.98 -19.90 0.27
C CYS A 9 14.13 -19.93 1.80
N ILE A 10 14.36 -21.10 2.38
CA ILE A 10 14.50 -21.27 3.84
C ILE A 10 15.81 -20.66 4.38
N ARG A 11 16.85 -20.52 3.56
CA ARG A 11 18.13 -19.93 4.01
C ARG A 11 18.08 -18.43 4.23
N ASP A 12 17.32 -17.70 3.39
CA ASP A 12 17.37 -16.23 3.37
C ASP A 12 16.02 -15.55 3.60
N ARG A 13 14.88 -16.24 3.38
CA ARG A 13 13.53 -15.65 3.48
C ARG A 13 12.48 -16.69 3.86
N ILE A 14 11.65 -16.33 4.81
CA ILE A 14 10.43 -17.08 5.16
C ILE A 14 9.24 -16.24 4.72
N GLN A 15 8.29 -16.85 3.99
CA GLN A 15 6.99 -16.27 3.72
C GLN A 15 5.94 -17.00 4.56
N LEU A 16 5.17 -16.24 5.33
CA LEU A 16 4.02 -16.74 6.08
C LEU A 16 2.74 -16.35 5.35
N GLU A 17 2.00 -17.34 4.86
CA GLU A 17 0.66 -17.16 4.33
C GLU A 17 -0.36 -17.43 5.43
N ILE A 18 -1.10 -16.41 5.83
CA ILE A 18 -2.06 -16.45 6.92
C ILE A 18 -3.45 -16.14 6.36
N GLY A 19 -4.24 -17.19 6.13
CA GLY A 19 -5.61 -17.07 5.67
C GLY A 19 -6.51 -16.55 6.78
N VAL A 20 -6.72 -15.25 6.87
CA VAL A 20 -7.67 -14.62 7.80
C VAL A 20 -9.11 -14.88 7.36
N GLN A 21 -9.38 -14.73 6.09
CA GLN A 21 -10.63 -14.87 5.36
C GLN A 21 -11.63 -13.74 5.65
N SER A 22 -11.93 -13.45 6.90
CA SER A 22 -12.81 -12.39 7.40
C SER A 22 -12.48 -12.09 8.86
N THR A 23 -12.82 -10.90 9.36
CA THR A 23 -12.82 -10.59 10.80
C THR A 23 -14.22 -10.66 11.40
N ASN A 24 -15.25 -10.87 10.58
CA ASN A 24 -16.63 -11.02 11.05
C ASN A 24 -16.83 -12.35 11.77
N GLY A 25 -17.15 -12.30 13.06
CA GLY A 25 -17.32 -13.49 13.88
C GLY A 25 -18.47 -14.41 13.43
N ALA A 26 -19.53 -13.89 12.78
CA ALA A 26 -20.61 -14.70 12.21
C ALA A 26 -20.10 -15.50 11.02
N THR A 27 -19.41 -14.85 10.09
CA THR A 27 -18.78 -15.44 8.92
C THR A 27 -17.77 -16.53 9.32
N ILE A 28 -16.88 -16.25 10.27
CA ILE A 28 -15.85 -17.18 10.73
C ILE A 28 -16.46 -18.47 11.31
N ARG A 29 -17.54 -18.34 12.09
CA ARG A 29 -18.26 -19.53 12.62
C ARG A 29 -18.90 -20.34 11.51
N GLU A 30 -19.52 -19.67 10.53
CA GLU A 30 -20.24 -20.33 9.43
C GLU A 30 -19.31 -21.11 8.51
N ILE A 31 -18.11 -20.58 8.25
CA ILE A 31 -17.10 -21.31 7.47
C ILE A 31 -16.30 -22.34 8.29
N HIS A 32 -16.79 -22.67 9.49
CA HIS A 32 -16.20 -23.64 10.41
C HIS A 32 -14.74 -23.36 10.76
N ARG A 33 -14.39 -22.10 10.94
CA ARG A 33 -13.05 -21.68 11.36
C ARG A 33 -13.03 -21.20 12.82
N THR A 34 -11.90 -21.37 13.44
CA THR A 34 -11.62 -20.76 14.75
C THR A 34 -10.54 -19.70 14.53
N MET A 35 -10.88 -18.45 14.79
CA MET A 35 -9.94 -17.34 14.73
C MET A 35 -10.07 -16.50 16.00
N GLN A 36 -8.92 -16.17 16.58
CA GLN A 36 -8.80 -15.21 17.67
C GLN A 36 -8.11 -13.97 17.11
N LEU A 37 -8.88 -12.96 16.69
CA LEU A 37 -8.39 -11.78 15.99
C LEU A 37 -7.30 -11.04 16.79
N GLU A 38 -7.51 -10.83 18.08
CA GLU A 38 -6.53 -10.12 18.91
C GLU A 38 -5.22 -10.93 19.01
N ARG A 39 -5.31 -12.25 19.11
CA ARG A 39 -4.11 -13.12 19.09
C ARG A 39 -3.39 -13.06 17.74
N LEU A 40 -4.13 -13.01 16.64
CA LEU A 40 -3.56 -12.81 15.30
C LEU A 40 -2.79 -11.49 15.24
N LYS A 41 -3.41 -10.39 15.67
CA LYS A 41 -2.77 -9.05 15.70
C LYS A 41 -1.49 -9.04 16.53
N GLU A 42 -1.49 -9.69 17.70
CA GLU A 42 -0.27 -9.84 18.52
C GLU A 42 0.84 -10.60 17.81
N VAL A 43 0.51 -11.76 17.20
CA VAL A 43 1.48 -12.61 16.49
C VAL A 43 2.07 -11.88 15.29
N VAL A 44 1.23 -11.23 14.47
CA VAL A 44 1.68 -10.45 13.32
C VAL A 44 2.66 -9.35 13.77
N LYS A 45 2.30 -8.55 14.78
CA LYS A 45 3.18 -7.50 15.32
C LYS A 45 4.50 -8.06 15.88
N GLU A 46 4.47 -9.25 16.49
CA GLU A 46 5.68 -9.87 17.02
C GLU A 46 6.60 -10.34 15.89
N VAL A 47 6.05 -10.98 14.86
CA VAL A 47 6.81 -11.40 13.66
C VAL A 47 7.43 -10.19 12.96
N GLN A 48 6.71 -9.08 12.85
CA GLN A 48 7.16 -7.85 12.20
C GLN A 48 8.40 -7.23 12.84
N LYS A 49 8.61 -7.41 14.15
CA LYS A 49 9.80 -6.87 14.86
C LYS A 49 11.12 -7.42 14.34
N HIS A 50 11.09 -8.60 13.74
CA HIS A 50 12.31 -9.28 13.27
C HIS A 50 12.70 -8.90 11.84
N GLU A 51 11.84 -8.26 11.07
CA GLU A 51 12.06 -7.76 9.70
C GLU A 51 12.68 -8.78 8.71
N ASN A 52 12.53 -10.09 8.98
CA ASN A 52 13.10 -11.17 8.19
C ASN A 52 12.07 -12.15 7.63
N ILE A 53 10.78 -11.89 7.86
CA ILE A 53 9.66 -12.73 7.43
C ILE A 53 8.72 -11.90 6.58
N HIS A 54 8.40 -12.38 5.38
CA HIS A 54 7.38 -11.79 4.51
C HIS A 54 6.01 -12.29 4.93
N GLU A 55 5.16 -11.39 5.38
CA GLU A 55 3.79 -11.70 5.82
C GLU A 55 2.80 -11.46 4.69
N HIS A 56 2.02 -12.50 4.42
CA HIS A 56 0.94 -12.49 3.45
C HIS A 56 -0.36 -12.82 4.17
N LEU A 57 -1.27 -11.85 4.26
CA LEU A 57 -2.59 -12.03 4.87
C LEU A 57 -3.66 -12.06 3.79
N ASP A 58 -4.67 -12.93 3.95
CA ASP A 58 -5.71 -13.15 2.95
C ASP A 58 -7.09 -12.83 3.51
N LEU A 59 -7.90 -12.10 2.72
CA LEU A 59 -9.33 -11.92 2.92
C LEU A 59 -10.11 -12.50 1.73
N ILE A 60 -11.33 -12.99 1.97
CA ILE A 60 -12.18 -13.56 0.92
C ILE A 60 -13.51 -12.84 0.90
N ALA A 61 -13.82 -12.17 -0.21
CA ALA A 61 -15.12 -11.57 -0.47
C ALA A 61 -16.17 -12.62 -0.90
N GLY A 62 -17.42 -12.41 -0.51
CA GLY A 62 -18.53 -13.29 -0.86
C GLY A 62 -18.75 -14.45 0.09
N LEU A 63 -18.18 -14.40 1.28
CA LEU A 63 -18.48 -15.35 2.35
C LEU A 63 -19.86 -15.09 2.96
N PRO A 64 -20.54 -16.11 3.56
CA PRO A 64 -21.81 -15.95 4.24
C PRO A 64 -21.76 -14.92 5.37
N PHE A 65 -22.87 -14.19 5.58
CA PHE A 65 -23.04 -13.16 6.62
C PHE A 65 -22.08 -11.96 6.52
N GLU A 66 -21.48 -11.75 5.35
CA GLU A 66 -20.59 -10.62 5.12
C GLU A 66 -21.08 -9.79 3.93
N ASP A 67 -21.60 -8.60 4.24
CA ASP A 67 -21.99 -7.59 3.27
C ASP A 67 -20.79 -6.67 2.93
N TYR A 68 -21.04 -5.70 2.06
CA TYR A 68 -20.01 -4.78 1.61
C TYR A 68 -19.35 -3.99 2.75
N ASP A 69 -20.16 -3.44 3.67
CA ASP A 69 -19.66 -2.63 4.78
C ASP A 69 -18.90 -3.47 5.82
N THR A 70 -19.35 -4.70 6.04
CA THR A 70 -18.68 -5.66 6.94
C THR A 70 -17.35 -6.10 6.33
N PHE A 71 -17.30 -6.35 5.02
CA PHE A 71 -16.06 -6.66 4.31
C PHE A 71 -15.07 -5.47 4.35
N ALA A 72 -15.57 -4.24 4.15
CA ALA A 72 -14.76 -3.03 4.27
C ALA A 72 -14.11 -2.89 5.65
N LYS A 73 -14.85 -3.22 6.73
CA LYS A 73 -14.29 -3.25 8.09
C LYS A 73 -13.23 -4.33 8.26
N SER A 74 -13.49 -5.55 7.76
CA SER A 74 -12.51 -6.65 7.77
C SER A 74 -11.23 -6.24 7.05
N PHE A 75 -11.36 -5.55 5.90
CA PHE A 75 -10.24 -5.03 5.17
C PHE A 75 -9.43 -4.00 5.98
N ASP A 76 -10.09 -2.98 6.52
CA ASP A 76 -9.41 -1.92 7.28
C ASP A 76 -8.68 -2.49 8.51
N GLU A 77 -9.31 -3.41 9.25
CA GLU A 77 -8.69 -4.06 10.43
C GLU A 77 -7.42 -4.85 10.09
N ILE A 78 -7.39 -5.51 8.94
CA ILE A 78 -6.21 -6.27 8.51
C ILE A 78 -5.17 -5.36 7.84
N TYR A 79 -5.60 -4.36 7.06
CA TYR A 79 -4.70 -3.38 6.46
C TYR A 79 -3.95 -2.55 7.51
N GLU A 80 -4.57 -2.25 8.67
CA GLU A 80 -3.91 -1.56 9.79
C GLU A 80 -2.69 -2.32 10.36
N LEU A 81 -2.65 -3.64 10.21
CA LEU A 81 -1.49 -4.45 10.60
C LEU A 81 -0.29 -4.24 9.68
N ARG A 82 -0.48 -3.60 8.51
CA ARG A 82 0.57 -3.33 7.52
C ARG A 82 1.36 -4.59 7.14
N PRO A 83 0.69 -5.69 6.74
CA PRO A 83 1.39 -6.87 6.23
C PRO A 83 2.22 -6.49 4.99
N ASN A 84 3.22 -7.30 4.66
CA ASN A 84 4.00 -7.08 3.43
C ASN A 84 3.12 -7.25 2.19
N GLN A 85 2.12 -8.12 2.26
CA GLN A 85 1.13 -8.33 1.21
C GLN A 85 -0.25 -8.60 1.84
N LEU A 86 -1.28 -7.95 1.33
CA LEU A 86 -2.68 -8.21 1.65
C LEU A 86 -3.40 -8.69 0.39
N GLN A 87 -3.82 -9.94 0.36
CA GLN A 87 -4.54 -10.51 -0.78
C GLN A 87 -6.04 -10.42 -0.56
N LEU A 88 -6.74 -9.88 -1.55
CA LEU A 88 -8.19 -10.00 -1.63
C LEU A 88 -8.53 -11.14 -2.59
N GLY A 89 -9.11 -12.21 -2.04
CA GLY A 89 -9.67 -13.31 -2.82
C GLY A 89 -11.18 -13.18 -2.97
N PHE A 90 -11.75 -13.96 -3.89
CA PHE A 90 -13.19 -14.10 -4.05
C PHE A 90 -13.55 -15.56 -3.83
N LEU A 91 -14.69 -15.80 -3.17
CA LEU A 91 -15.15 -17.15 -2.88
C LEU A 91 -15.21 -18.00 -4.14
N LYS A 92 -14.56 -19.17 -4.10
CA LYS A 92 -14.60 -20.18 -5.17
C LYS A 92 -15.49 -21.34 -4.73
N VAL A 93 -16.58 -21.54 -5.46
CA VAL A 93 -17.62 -22.56 -5.13
C VAL A 93 -17.24 -23.89 -5.77
N LEU A 94 -16.34 -24.61 -5.12
CA LEU A 94 -15.82 -25.88 -5.63
C LEU A 94 -16.78 -27.04 -5.33
N LYS A 95 -16.96 -27.95 -6.28
CA LYS A 95 -17.79 -29.16 -6.10
C LYS A 95 -17.36 -29.95 -4.86
N GLY A 96 -18.32 -30.33 -4.01
CA GLY A 96 -18.08 -31.06 -2.77
C GLY A 96 -17.58 -30.19 -1.61
N SER A 97 -17.49 -28.85 -1.78
CA SER A 97 -17.24 -27.95 -0.67
C SER A 97 -18.55 -27.60 0.07
N TYR A 98 -18.42 -27.20 1.33
CA TYR A 98 -19.54 -26.72 2.13
C TYR A 98 -20.32 -25.60 1.42
N MET A 99 -19.63 -24.65 0.80
CA MET A 99 -20.26 -23.55 0.06
C MET A 99 -21.02 -24.03 -1.18
N TYR A 100 -20.57 -25.10 -1.84
CA TYR A 100 -21.28 -25.69 -2.96
C TYR A 100 -22.59 -26.33 -2.52
N GLU A 101 -22.57 -27.08 -1.39
CA GLU A 101 -23.77 -27.76 -0.83
C GLU A 101 -24.82 -26.76 -0.33
N HIS A 102 -24.39 -25.62 0.21
CA HIS A 102 -25.24 -24.55 0.74
C HIS A 102 -25.47 -23.39 -0.25
N ALA A 103 -25.01 -23.49 -1.49
CA ALA A 103 -25.07 -22.39 -2.46
C ALA A 103 -26.51 -21.88 -2.68
N LYS A 104 -27.50 -22.79 -2.69
CA LYS A 104 -28.91 -22.43 -2.84
C LYS A 104 -29.46 -21.69 -1.61
N GLU A 105 -29.08 -22.09 -0.41
CA GLU A 105 -29.50 -21.46 0.86
C GLU A 105 -28.96 -20.04 1.01
N TYR A 106 -27.71 -19.86 0.58
CA TYR A 106 -27.01 -18.55 0.63
C TYR A 106 -27.21 -17.73 -0.64
N GLU A 107 -28.08 -18.20 -1.56
CA GLU A 107 -28.33 -17.52 -2.83
C GLU A 107 -27.03 -17.18 -3.59
N ILE A 108 -26.05 -18.08 -3.54
CA ILE A 108 -24.75 -17.89 -4.19
C ILE A 108 -24.90 -18.15 -5.69
N GLU A 109 -24.68 -17.14 -6.49
CA GLU A 109 -24.45 -17.28 -7.92
C GLU A 109 -22.94 -17.19 -8.20
N TYR A 110 -22.44 -18.09 -9.06
CA TYR A 110 -21.01 -18.19 -9.35
C TYR A 110 -20.78 -18.64 -10.79
N HIS A 111 -19.57 -18.40 -11.32
CA HIS A 111 -19.20 -18.85 -12.66
C HIS A 111 -19.32 -20.37 -12.78
N SER A 112 -20.00 -20.86 -13.83
CA SER A 112 -20.14 -22.30 -14.13
C SER A 112 -18.84 -22.97 -14.59
N ARG A 113 -17.81 -22.18 -14.93
CA ARG A 113 -16.48 -22.61 -15.39
C ARG A 113 -15.41 -22.22 -14.36
N PRO A 114 -14.29 -22.95 -14.29
CA PRO A 114 -13.16 -22.54 -13.47
C PRO A 114 -12.81 -21.06 -13.67
N PRO A 115 -12.51 -20.34 -12.58
CA PRO A 115 -12.25 -20.79 -11.21
C PRO A 115 -13.49 -20.93 -10.32
N TYR A 116 -14.73 -20.95 -10.85
CA TYR A 116 -16.01 -21.07 -10.11
C TYR A 116 -16.22 -19.95 -9.09
N GLU A 117 -15.81 -18.78 -9.44
CA GLU A 117 -15.79 -17.63 -8.58
C GLU A 117 -17.17 -17.01 -8.41
N VAL A 118 -17.44 -16.52 -7.19
CA VAL A 118 -18.71 -15.90 -6.82
C VAL A 118 -19.01 -14.67 -7.68
N LEU A 119 -20.29 -14.54 -8.06
CA LEU A 119 -20.84 -13.36 -8.73
C LEU A 119 -21.68 -12.52 -7.77
N LYS A 120 -22.48 -13.18 -6.93
CA LYS A 120 -23.24 -12.55 -5.84
C LYS A 120 -23.61 -13.57 -4.77
N THR A 121 -23.99 -13.07 -3.61
CA THR A 121 -24.57 -13.87 -2.52
C THR A 121 -25.80 -13.15 -1.97
N LYS A 122 -26.51 -13.77 -1.02
CA LYS A 122 -27.61 -13.14 -0.30
C LYS A 122 -27.23 -11.82 0.39
N TRP A 123 -25.96 -11.65 0.78
CA TRP A 123 -25.45 -10.48 1.50
C TRP A 123 -24.66 -9.54 0.62
N LEU A 124 -24.06 -10.01 -0.46
CA LEU A 124 -23.18 -9.24 -1.33
C LEU A 124 -23.71 -9.26 -2.77
N PRO A 125 -24.39 -8.17 -3.23
CA PRO A 125 -24.86 -8.03 -4.60
C PRO A 125 -23.73 -8.00 -5.62
N TYR A 126 -24.01 -8.27 -6.88
CA TYR A 126 -23.02 -8.30 -7.96
C TYR A 126 -22.27 -6.97 -8.12
N GLU A 127 -22.97 -5.85 -8.02
CA GLU A 127 -22.35 -4.51 -8.12
C GLU A 127 -21.31 -4.29 -7.00
N ASP A 128 -21.53 -4.82 -5.81
CA ASP A 128 -20.58 -4.70 -4.71
C ASP A 128 -19.38 -5.63 -4.89
N VAL A 129 -19.57 -6.81 -5.48
CA VAL A 129 -18.46 -7.68 -5.91
C VAL A 129 -17.55 -6.93 -6.90
N LEU A 130 -18.14 -6.22 -7.88
CA LEU A 130 -17.37 -5.41 -8.85
C LEU A 130 -16.60 -4.27 -8.18
N LYS A 131 -17.19 -3.59 -7.20
CA LYS A 131 -16.48 -2.55 -6.43
C LYS A 131 -15.30 -3.13 -5.64
N ILE A 132 -15.46 -4.31 -5.02
CA ILE A 132 -14.36 -4.97 -4.31
C ILE A 132 -13.24 -5.38 -5.28
N ARG A 133 -13.56 -5.78 -6.53
CA ARG A 133 -12.55 -6.04 -7.55
C ARG A 133 -11.74 -4.79 -7.92
N GLN A 134 -12.39 -3.64 -8.00
CA GLN A 134 -11.67 -2.38 -8.23
C GLN A 134 -10.74 -2.06 -7.06
N VAL A 135 -11.18 -2.31 -5.82
CA VAL A 135 -10.33 -2.15 -4.62
C VAL A 135 -9.14 -3.11 -4.67
N GLU A 136 -9.37 -4.39 -5.03
CA GLU A 136 -8.31 -5.39 -5.18
C GLU A 136 -7.26 -4.95 -6.19
N GLU A 137 -7.65 -4.49 -7.39
CA GLU A 137 -6.72 -4.03 -8.42
C GLU A 137 -5.90 -2.81 -7.94
N MET A 138 -6.53 -1.86 -7.24
CA MET A 138 -5.82 -0.71 -6.68
C MET A 138 -4.86 -1.11 -5.56
N LEU A 139 -5.24 -2.07 -4.72
CA LEU A 139 -4.38 -2.63 -3.68
C LEU A 139 -3.14 -3.31 -4.28
N GLU A 140 -3.31 -4.11 -5.35
CA GLU A 140 -2.21 -4.76 -6.05
C GLU A 140 -1.24 -3.73 -6.67
N VAL A 141 -1.78 -2.69 -7.31
CA VAL A 141 -0.98 -1.68 -7.99
C VAL A 141 -0.22 -0.79 -7.01
N TYR A 142 -0.85 -0.36 -5.92
CA TYR A 142 -0.30 0.70 -5.06
C TYR A 142 0.24 0.21 -3.73
N TYR A 143 -0.24 -0.91 -3.20
CA TYR A 143 0.23 -1.47 -1.94
C TYR A 143 1.10 -2.71 -2.15
N ASN A 144 0.54 -3.78 -2.71
CA ASN A 144 1.22 -5.08 -2.85
C ASN A 144 2.45 -5.03 -3.77
N SER A 145 2.47 -4.11 -4.73
CA SER A 145 3.64 -3.89 -5.59
C SER A 145 4.89 -3.44 -4.84
N GLY A 146 4.75 -2.89 -3.61
CA GLY A 146 5.83 -2.29 -2.83
C GLY A 146 6.47 -1.07 -3.49
N GLN A 147 5.82 -0.48 -4.51
CA GLN A 147 6.38 0.65 -5.27
C GLN A 147 6.04 2.02 -4.66
N PHE A 148 5.10 2.08 -3.72
CA PHE A 148 4.54 3.32 -3.17
C PHE A 148 4.47 3.29 -1.64
N GLU A 149 5.44 2.66 -0.99
CA GLU A 149 5.40 2.35 0.44
C GLU A 149 5.27 3.61 1.32
N ILE A 150 6.14 4.60 1.07
CA ILE A 150 6.12 5.85 1.84
C ILE A 150 4.86 6.66 1.53
N THR A 151 4.48 6.71 0.26
CA THR A 151 3.24 7.39 -0.15
C THR A 151 2.01 6.76 0.49
N MET A 152 1.92 5.42 0.56
CA MET A 152 0.82 4.73 1.25
C MET A 152 0.81 4.99 2.77
N LYS A 153 1.96 5.18 3.41
CA LYS A 153 2.03 5.61 4.81
C LYS A 153 1.47 7.03 4.99
N VAL A 154 1.82 7.96 4.09
CA VAL A 154 1.28 9.34 4.11
C VAL A 154 -0.24 9.34 3.88
N LEU A 155 -0.73 8.58 2.90
CA LEU A 155 -2.17 8.46 2.63
C LEU A 155 -2.93 7.87 3.82
N GLY A 156 -2.32 6.96 4.58
CA GLY A 156 -2.90 6.42 5.82
C GLY A 156 -3.12 7.48 6.92
N VAL A 157 -2.42 8.62 6.87
CA VAL A 157 -2.70 9.77 7.77
C VAL A 157 -3.85 10.63 7.25
N LEU A 158 -4.03 10.68 5.94
CA LEU A 158 -5.03 11.55 5.29
C LEU A 158 -6.43 10.92 5.23
N PHE A 159 -6.51 9.59 5.11
CA PHE A 159 -7.76 8.85 4.97
C PHE A 159 -8.09 8.04 6.23
N LYS A 160 -9.39 7.99 6.60
CA LYS A 160 -9.89 7.22 7.76
C LYS A 160 -9.96 5.73 7.49
N SER A 161 -10.36 5.35 6.28
CA SER A 161 -10.52 3.98 5.83
C SER A 161 -9.67 3.78 4.59
N ALA A 162 -8.78 2.82 4.63
CA ALA A 162 -7.97 2.43 3.48
C ALA A 162 -8.85 1.79 2.40
N PHE A 163 -9.85 0.99 2.78
CA PHE A 163 -10.79 0.40 1.84
C PHE A 163 -11.46 1.45 0.96
N PHE A 164 -12.06 2.46 1.59
CA PHE A 164 -12.73 3.53 0.84
C PHE A 164 -11.76 4.44 0.09
N MET A 165 -10.51 4.59 0.55
CA MET A 165 -9.47 5.27 -0.22
C MET A 165 -9.17 4.52 -1.54
N PHE A 166 -8.96 3.19 -1.48
CA PHE A 166 -8.76 2.39 -2.68
C PHE A 166 -10.01 2.35 -3.57
N GLN A 167 -11.20 2.35 -2.97
CA GLN A 167 -12.45 2.45 -3.74
C GLN A 167 -12.55 3.76 -4.53
N GLU A 168 -12.26 4.90 -3.91
CA GLU A 168 -12.28 6.19 -4.61
C GLU A 168 -11.21 6.27 -5.70
N LEU A 169 -10.03 5.70 -5.44
CA LEU A 169 -8.99 5.56 -6.46
C LEU A 169 -9.45 4.64 -7.61
N GLY A 170 -10.15 3.55 -7.31
CA GLY A 170 -10.77 2.67 -8.32
C GLY A 170 -11.79 3.40 -9.18
N LYS A 171 -12.69 4.19 -8.57
CA LYS A 171 -13.63 5.06 -9.30
C LYS A 171 -12.91 6.08 -10.17
N TYR A 172 -11.79 6.64 -9.69
CA TYR A 172 -10.95 7.55 -10.46
C TYR A 172 -10.37 6.84 -11.69
N TYR A 173 -9.88 5.61 -11.53
CA TYR A 173 -9.39 4.77 -12.63
C TYR A 173 -10.48 4.47 -13.66
N GLU A 174 -11.67 4.08 -13.21
CA GLU A 174 -12.82 3.77 -14.07
C GLU A 174 -13.24 4.99 -14.88
N ARG A 175 -13.45 6.13 -14.23
CA ARG A 175 -13.87 7.39 -14.87
C ARG A 175 -12.89 7.88 -15.93
N ASN A 176 -11.60 7.64 -15.74
CA ASN A 176 -10.55 8.04 -16.67
C ASN A 176 -10.14 6.92 -17.66
N GLY A 177 -10.80 5.75 -17.62
CA GLY A 177 -10.53 4.64 -18.53
C GLY A 177 -9.14 4.03 -18.37
N TYR A 178 -8.60 4.00 -17.16
CA TYR A 178 -7.24 3.49 -16.87
C TYR A 178 -7.19 1.98 -16.62
N PHE A 179 -8.33 1.32 -16.36
CA PHE A 179 -8.40 -0.12 -16.21
C PHE A 179 -8.12 -0.86 -17.53
N GLY A 180 -7.57 -2.07 -17.43
CA GLY A 180 -7.25 -2.89 -18.60
C GLY A 180 -6.00 -2.45 -19.38
N MET A 181 -5.29 -1.42 -18.92
CA MET A 181 -4.05 -0.91 -19.52
C MET A 181 -2.87 -1.06 -18.56
N SER A 182 -1.72 -1.45 -19.11
CA SER A 182 -0.48 -1.45 -18.32
C SER A 182 0.10 -0.04 -18.25
N HIS A 183 0.24 0.49 -17.04
CA HIS A 183 0.86 1.79 -16.80
C HIS A 183 2.28 1.63 -16.30
N ALA A 184 3.24 2.39 -16.88
CA ALA A 184 4.58 2.50 -16.34
C ALA A 184 4.56 3.11 -14.94
N ARG A 185 5.56 2.80 -14.09
CA ARG A 185 5.64 3.27 -12.70
C ARG A 185 5.49 4.80 -12.56
N ILE A 186 6.19 5.56 -13.42
CA ILE A 186 6.08 7.03 -13.42
C ILE A 186 4.63 7.44 -13.72
N ARG A 187 3.96 6.82 -14.70
CA ARG A 187 2.56 7.14 -15.00
C ARG A 187 1.63 6.79 -13.84
N ARG A 188 1.85 5.70 -13.12
CA ARG A 188 1.12 5.37 -11.90
C ARG A 188 1.31 6.45 -10.81
N SER A 189 2.54 6.96 -10.66
CA SER A 189 2.82 8.09 -9.74
C SER A 189 2.06 9.35 -10.14
N GLU A 190 1.99 9.67 -11.45
CA GLU A 190 1.24 10.80 -11.98
C GLU A 190 -0.26 10.64 -11.73
N ILE A 191 -0.83 9.46 -12.02
CA ILE A 191 -2.24 9.16 -11.79
C ILE A 191 -2.61 9.32 -10.31
N LEU A 192 -1.77 8.79 -9.41
CA LEU A 192 -1.99 8.95 -7.97
C LEU A 192 -1.92 10.42 -7.54
N LEU A 193 -0.96 11.19 -8.06
CA LEU A 193 -0.86 12.62 -7.79
C LEU A 193 -2.07 13.40 -8.34
N GLU A 194 -2.56 13.05 -9.53
CA GLU A 194 -3.76 13.64 -10.13
C GLU A 194 -5.00 13.35 -9.27
N PHE A 195 -5.18 12.10 -8.83
CA PHE A 195 -6.23 11.69 -7.90
C PHE A 195 -6.19 12.50 -6.59
N ILE A 196 -5.02 12.64 -5.97
CA ILE A 196 -4.88 13.42 -4.72
C ILE A 196 -5.17 14.91 -4.95
N LYS A 197 -4.71 15.48 -6.07
CA LYS A 197 -5.05 16.85 -6.43
C LYS A 197 -6.56 17.06 -6.49
N GLU A 198 -7.28 16.17 -7.17
CA GLU A 198 -8.73 16.25 -7.29
C GLU A 198 -9.41 16.08 -5.93
N THR A 199 -8.98 15.07 -5.15
CA THR A 199 -9.55 14.78 -3.83
C THR A 199 -9.41 15.94 -2.84
N PHE A 200 -8.33 16.72 -2.89
CA PHE A 200 -8.08 17.82 -1.95
C PHE A 200 -8.25 19.21 -2.56
N ALA A 201 -8.68 19.37 -3.83
CA ALA A 201 -8.80 20.66 -4.54
C ALA A 201 -9.99 21.54 -4.11
N GLY A 202 -10.79 21.12 -3.15
CA GLY A 202 -11.70 22.02 -2.46
C GLY A 202 -13.20 21.87 -2.70
N ASP A 203 -13.68 21.19 -3.72
CA ASP A 203 -15.12 20.91 -3.94
C ASP A 203 -15.48 19.44 -3.71
N ILE A 204 -14.95 18.88 -2.60
CA ILE A 204 -15.22 17.50 -2.22
C ILE A 204 -16.69 17.37 -1.85
N THR A 205 -17.41 16.44 -2.48
CA THR A 205 -18.79 16.13 -2.11
C THR A 205 -18.88 15.71 -0.65
N ALA A 206 -20.01 15.97 0.00
CA ALA A 206 -20.23 15.64 1.41
C ALA A 206 -20.00 14.13 1.72
N GLY A 207 -20.10 13.27 0.71
CA GLY A 207 -19.81 11.82 0.81
C GLY A 207 -18.30 11.53 0.92
N GLU A 208 -17.51 12.15 0.07
CA GLU A 208 -16.04 11.96 0.03
C GLU A 208 -15.36 12.57 1.26
N GLN A 209 -15.84 13.70 1.76
CA GLN A 209 -15.33 14.31 3.00
C GLN A 209 -15.43 13.40 4.22
N ARG A 210 -16.36 12.43 4.24
CA ARG A 210 -16.52 11.49 5.37
C ARG A 210 -15.30 10.60 5.57
N ASN A 211 -14.57 10.27 4.51
CA ASN A 211 -13.40 9.41 4.59
C ASN A 211 -12.09 10.16 4.87
N ILE A 212 -12.08 11.49 4.83
CA ILE A 212 -10.88 12.28 5.14
C ILE A 212 -10.76 12.47 6.65
N THR A 213 -9.54 12.28 7.19
CA THR A 213 -9.23 12.51 8.61
C THR A 213 -9.33 13.99 8.97
N GLU A 214 -9.40 14.30 10.26
CA GLU A 214 -9.31 15.69 10.72
C GLU A 214 -7.98 16.36 10.34
N THR A 215 -6.90 15.58 10.29
CA THR A 215 -5.59 16.05 9.79
C THR A 215 -5.67 16.42 8.31
N GLY A 216 -6.24 15.55 7.48
CA GLY A 216 -6.40 15.81 6.06
C GLY A 216 -7.30 17.01 5.75
N LYS A 217 -8.33 17.26 6.57
CA LYS A 217 -9.23 18.42 6.41
C LYS A 217 -8.59 19.74 6.82
N LYS A 218 -7.66 19.71 7.79
CA LYS A 218 -7.01 20.91 8.34
C LYS A 218 -5.70 21.27 7.66
N ALA A 219 -5.04 20.30 7.04
CA ALA A 219 -3.79 20.53 6.34
C ALA A 219 -4.01 21.41 5.09
N ASP A 220 -3.07 22.28 4.81
CA ASP A 220 -3.09 23.08 3.59
C ASP A 220 -2.97 22.16 2.36
N HIS A 221 -3.82 22.38 1.38
CA HIS A 221 -3.84 21.61 0.13
C HIS A 221 -2.49 21.59 -0.59
N LEU A 222 -1.80 22.75 -0.65
CA LEU A 222 -0.48 22.84 -1.28
C LEU A 222 0.57 22.05 -0.49
N GLU A 223 0.49 22.06 0.83
CA GLU A 223 1.37 21.28 1.69
C GLU A 223 1.16 19.78 1.48
N ILE A 224 -0.10 19.31 1.43
CA ILE A 224 -0.42 17.91 1.12
C ILE A 224 0.20 17.51 -0.21
N LEU A 225 0.03 18.33 -1.26
CA LEU A 225 0.59 18.05 -2.58
C LEU A 225 2.11 18.00 -2.59
N ASP A 226 2.77 18.89 -1.83
CA ASP A 226 4.23 18.88 -1.73
C ASP A 226 4.74 17.62 -1.01
N ILE A 227 4.08 17.22 0.09
CA ILE A 227 4.41 15.96 0.80
C ILE A 227 4.22 14.76 -0.14
N ILE A 228 3.11 14.69 -0.86
CA ILE A 228 2.84 13.57 -1.78
C ILE A 228 3.85 13.52 -2.93
N LYS A 229 4.20 14.66 -3.55
CA LYS A 229 5.24 14.68 -4.59
C LYS A 229 6.58 14.18 -4.06
N GLU A 230 6.99 14.66 -2.90
CA GLU A 230 8.26 14.23 -2.31
C GLU A 230 8.23 12.76 -1.88
N SER A 231 7.10 12.24 -1.33
CA SER A 231 6.96 10.81 -1.02
C SER A 231 7.02 9.93 -2.26
N LEU A 232 6.40 10.34 -3.37
CA LEU A 232 6.47 9.63 -4.66
C LEU A 232 7.89 9.61 -5.24
N ILE A 233 8.66 10.69 -5.09
CA ILE A 233 10.07 10.73 -5.47
C ILE A 233 10.91 9.84 -4.56
N PHE A 234 10.64 9.84 -3.26
CA PHE A 234 11.30 8.95 -2.32
C PHE A 234 11.07 7.49 -2.70
N ASP A 235 9.82 7.08 -2.91
CA ASP A 235 9.45 5.74 -3.33
C ASP A 235 10.12 5.34 -4.65
N LEU A 236 10.22 6.27 -5.61
CA LEU A 236 10.85 6.02 -6.90
C LEU A 236 12.31 5.56 -6.74
N TYR A 237 13.08 6.26 -5.90
CA TYR A 237 14.49 5.95 -5.67
C TYR A 237 14.71 4.93 -4.56
N TYR A 238 13.75 4.75 -3.67
CA TYR A 238 13.81 3.71 -2.64
C TYR A 238 13.82 2.30 -3.25
N ARG A 239 13.07 2.11 -4.33
CA ARG A 239 12.98 0.82 -5.02
C ARG A 239 14.14 0.57 -5.99
N GLU A 240 14.51 1.56 -6.80
CA GLU A 240 15.53 1.41 -7.84
C GLU A 240 16.15 2.75 -8.25
N ASN A 241 17.38 2.70 -8.79
CA ASN A 241 18.00 3.87 -9.40
C ASN A 241 17.35 4.16 -10.77
N CYS A 242 16.22 4.85 -10.72
CA CYS A 242 15.41 5.13 -11.89
C CYS A 242 16.11 6.15 -12.80
N LYS A 243 16.22 5.83 -14.09
CA LYS A 243 16.83 6.74 -15.08
C LYS A 243 15.89 7.86 -15.52
N SER A 244 14.59 7.58 -15.50
CA SER A 244 13.55 8.54 -15.88
C SER A 244 13.00 9.24 -14.65
N ARG A 245 12.74 10.54 -14.74
CA ARG A 245 12.13 11.35 -13.69
C ARG A 245 10.79 11.89 -14.15
N PRO A 246 9.81 12.03 -13.24
CA PRO A 246 8.58 12.75 -13.54
C PRO A 246 8.90 14.21 -13.88
N ALA A 247 8.13 14.81 -14.80
CA ALA A 247 8.33 16.20 -15.21
C ALA A 247 8.14 17.22 -14.08
N TRP A 248 7.36 16.86 -13.05
CA TRP A 248 7.10 17.68 -11.88
C TRP A 248 8.17 17.55 -10.77
N ALA A 249 9.17 16.66 -10.92
CA ALA A 249 10.23 16.50 -9.94
C ALA A 249 11.22 17.70 -9.99
N LYS A 250 11.81 18.02 -8.82
CA LYS A 250 12.82 19.09 -8.71
C LYS A 250 14.02 18.82 -9.62
N ASP A 251 14.65 19.86 -10.14
CA ASP A 251 15.85 19.74 -10.98
C ASP A 251 17.07 19.29 -10.14
N LEU A 252 17.70 18.20 -10.57
CA LEU A 252 18.92 17.64 -9.94
C LEU A 252 20.11 18.61 -9.95
N SER A 253 20.14 19.59 -10.86
CA SER A 253 21.22 20.57 -10.95
C SER A 253 21.38 21.40 -9.68
N VAL A 254 20.28 21.58 -8.91
CA VAL A 254 20.24 22.38 -7.68
C VAL A 254 21.18 21.82 -6.60
N TRP A 255 21.34 20.48 -6.52
CA TRP A 255 22.23 19.83 -5.53
C TRP A 255 23.32 18.96 -6.15
N LYS A 256 23.76 19.35 -7.35
CA LYS A 256 24.81 18.63 -8.08
C LYS A 256 26.12 18.50 -7.31
N GLN A 257 26.48 19.49 -6.46
CA GLN A 257 27.66 19.43 -5.62
C GLN A 257 27.55 18.35 -4.55
N VAL A 258 26.40 18.26 -3.87
CA VAL A 258 26.13 17.21 -2.88
C VAL A 258 26.18 15.83 -3.55
N THR A 259 25.54 15.68 -4.73
CA THR A 259 25.61 14.44 -5.50
C THR A 259 27.05 14.03 -5.80
N ARG A 260 27.92 14.97 -6.23
CA ARG A 260 29.34 14.67 -6.51
C ARG A 260 30.12 14.26 -5.27
N ALA A 261 29.82 14.84 -4.11
CA ALA A 261 30.48 14.53 -2.86
C ALA A 261 30.17 13.11 -2.35
N TYR A 262 28.92 12.68 -2.47
CA TYR A 262 28.43 11.45 -1.86
C TYR A 262 28.25 10.27 -2.84
N CYS A 263 27.97 10.52 -4.13
CA CYS A 263 27.85 9.46 -5.15
C CYS A 263 29.21 9.12 -5.79
N LYS A 264 30.15 8.60 -5.00
CA LYS A 264 31.49 8.24 -5.50
C LYS A 264 31.48 7.01 -6.42
N ASN A 265 30.50 6.11 -6.26
CA ASN A 265 30.39 4.83 -6.99
C ASN A 265 29.45 4.89 -8.21
N GLY A 266 29.19 6.07 -8.75
CA GLY A 266 28.44 6.26 -9.98
C GLY A 266 26.99 5.72 -9.92
N LYS A 267 26.69 4.67 -10.71
CA LYS A 267 25.33 4.14 -10.86
C LYS A 267 24.78 3.37 -9.65
N GLN A 268 25.58 3.12 -8.63
CA GLN A 268 25.21 2.33 -7.45
C GLN A 268 24.63 3.18 -6.30
N SER A 269 24.54 4.49 -6.49
CA SER A 269 23.94 5.38 -5.50
C SER A 269 23.25 6.57 -6.17
N HIS A 270 22.30 7.16 -5.45
CA HIS A 270 21.56 8.35 -5.86
C HIS A 270 21.35 9.28 -4.66
N VAL A 271 21.46 10.59 -4.88
CA VAL A 271 21.12 11.60 -3.85
C VAL A 271 19.93 12.40 -4.32
N GLU A 272 18.96 12.55 -3.43
CA GLU A 272 17.77 13.35 -3.65
C GLU A 272 17.61 14.39 -2.55
N CYS A 273 17.01 15.56 -2.87
CA CYS A 273 16.76 16.67 -1.96
C CYS A 273 15.30 16.76 -1.58
N PHE A 274 15.02 16.76 -0.28
CA PHE A 274 13.69 16.79 0.31
C PHE A 274 13.48 17.99 1.22
N SER A 275 12.24 18.43 1.34
CA SER A 275 11.79 19.40 2.34
C SER A 275 11.20 18.70 3.57
N TYR A 276 10.88 17.42 3.47
CA TYR A 276 10.27 16.59 4.51
C TYR A 276 11.14 15.37 4.78
N ARG A 277 11.23 14.98 6.06
CA ARG A 277 11.88 13.72 6.42
C ARG A 277 10.85 12.61 6.44
N PHE A 278 11.11 11.57 5.68
CA PHE A 278 10.28 10.37 5.65
C PHE A 278 10.80 9.32 6.66
N PRO A 279 9.91 8.41 7.10
CA PRO A 279 10.25 7.42 8.12
C PRO A 279 11.33 6.45 7.64
N ASP A 280 12.11 5.98 8.58
CA ASP A 280 13.05 4.89 8.37
C ASP A 280 12.31 3.54 8.23
N LYS A 281 13.00 2.49 7.76
CA LYS A 281 12.40 1.21 7.40
C LYS A 281 11.50 0.60 8.49
N GLY A 282 11.84 0.59 9.73
CA GLY A 282 11.07 -0.04 10.82
C GLY A 282 9.73 0.64 11.16
N GLU A 283 9.49 1.86 10.69
CA GLU A 283 8.27 2.62 10.98
C GLU A 283 7.19 2.33 9.93
N ARG A 284 6.35 1.33 10.21
CA ARG A 284 5.29 0.88 9.28
C ARG A 284 4.09 1.82 9.19
N VAL A 285 3.84 2.64 10.20
CA VAL A 285 2.67 3.53 10.27
C VAL A 285 3.11 4.93 10.67
N LEU A 286 2.71 5.93 9.90
CA LEU A 286 2.83 7.33 10.27
C LEU A 286 1.65 7.74 11.16
N LYS A 287 1.93 8.46 12.26
CA LYS A 287 0.91 9.00 13.17
C LYS A 287 0.45 10.40 12.78
N GLU A 288 1.32 11.16 12.13
CA GLU A 288 1.09 12.53 11.67
C GLU A 288 1.78 12.77 10.32
N LEU A 289 1.38 13.81 9.61
CA LEU A 289 2.06 14.22 8.39
C LEU A 289 3.51 14.63 8.69
N PRO A 290 4.46 14.33 7.78
CA PRO A 290 5.83 14.79 7.92
C PRO A 290 5.87 16.33 8.03
N LYS A 291 6.65 16.84 8.97
CA LYS A 291 6.83 18.29 9.15
C LYS A 291 7.91 18.80 8.23
N ARG A 292 7.68 20.00 7.68
CA ARG A 292 8.65 20.65 6.82
C ARG A 292 9.91 21.00 7.60
N ALA A 293 11.06 20.59 7.10
CA ALA A 293 12.35 20.94 7.70
C ALA A 293 12.70 22.42 7.43
N GLY A 294 13.41 23.04 8.36
CA GLY A 294 13.90 24.42 8.20
C GLY A 294 15.02 24.57 7.17
N LYS A 295 15.71 23.47 6.83
CA LYS A 295 16.79 23.41 5.84
C LYS A 295 16.52 22.25 4.87
N PRO A 296 17.08 22.26 3.65
CA PRO A 296 17.04 21.12 2.73
C PRO A 296 17.62 19.87 3.38
N LEU A 297 16.94 18.73 3.19
CA LEU A 297 17.37 17.41 3.64
C LEU A 297 17.85 16.62 2.43
N TYR A 298 18.98 15.94 2.55
CA TYR A 298 19.49 15.09 1.49
C TYR A 298 19.42 13.62 1.90
N ALA A 299 18.84 12.78 1.08
CA ALA A 299 18.83 11.34 1.26
C ALA A 299 19.73 10.66 0.24
N LEU A 300 20.69 9.87 0.71
CA LEU A 300 21.51 8.99 -0.09
C LEU A 300 20.87 7.62 -0.16
N PHE A 301 20.52 7.20 -1.36
CA PHE A 301 20.02 5.86 -1.68
C PHE A 301 21.19 5.01 -2.17
N ASP A 302 21.56 3.98 -1.42
CA ASP A 302 22.63 3.05 -1.76
C ASP A 302 22.03 1.71 -2.25
N TYR A 303 22.38 1.34 -3.48
CA TYR A 303 21.91 0.13 -4.13
C TYR A 303 22.91 -1.03 -4.05
N THR A 304 24.06 -0.85 -3.39
CA THR A 304 25.05 -1.92 -3.20
C THR A 304 24.67 -2.87 -2.09
N ASP A 305 23.99 -2.36 -1.06
CA ASP A 305 23.56 -3.08 0.14
C ASP A 305 22.03 -2.98 0.25
N ARG A 306 21.33 -3.70 -0.64
CA ARG A 306 19.87 -3.71 -0.65
C ARG A 306 19.32 -4.62 0.43
N ASP A 307 18.17 -4.23 0.93
CA ASP A 307 17.43 -5.10 1.84
C ASP A 307 17.13 -6.46 1.20
N PRO A 308 17.44 -7.58 1.88
CA PRO A 308 17.24 -8.91 1.32
C PRO A 308 15.76 -9.31 1.18
N LEU A 309 14.83 -8.68 1.93
CA LEU A 309 13.42 -9.05 1.93
C LEU A 309 12.64 -8.37 0.81
N ASP A 310 12.80 -7.06 0.66
CA ASP A 310 12.02 -6.23 -0.26
C ASP A 310 12.84 -5.57 -1.38
N HIS A 311 14.16 -5.77 -1.37
CA HIS A 311 15.12 -5.21 -2.33
C HIS A 311 15.19 -3.67 -2.35
N GLN A 312 14.76 -3.02 -1.30
CA GLN A 312 14.85 -1.58 -1.17
C GLN A 312 16.29 -1.11 -1.01
N ALA A 313 16.56 0.11 -1.42
CA ALA A 313 17.86 0.75 -1.22
C ALA A 313 18.07 1.06 0.27
N LYS A 314 19.30 0.97 0.73
CA LYS A 314 19.66 1.52 2.02
C LYS A 314 19.65 3.04 1.94
N VAL A 315 18.89 3.68 2.82
CA VAL A 315 18.75 5.14 2.85
C VAL A 315 19.55 5.70 4.02
N THR A 316 20.37 6.73 3.73
CA THR A 316 21.08 7.50 4.74
C THR A 316 20.75 8.99 4.57
N TRP A 317 20.22 9.61 5.62
CA TRP A 317 20.02 11.05 5.64
C TRP A 317 21.34 11.76 5.88
N ILE A 318 21.74 12.60 4.94
CA ILE A 318 22.95 13.40 5.03
C ILE A 318 22.63 14.65 5.86
N MET A 319 23.26 14.75 7.02
CA MET A 319 23.26 15.98 7.83
C MET A 319 24.35 16.88 7.26
N GLU A 320 24.04 18.11 6.88
CA GLU A 320 25.07 19.12 6.66
C GLU A 320 25.69 19.45 8.04
N ASP A 321 26.86 18.89 8.32
CA ASP A 321 27.70 19.37 9.41
C ASP A 321 28.07 20.81 9.10
N GLU A 322 27.83 21.72 10.04
CA GLU A 322 28.20 23.14 9.95
C GLU A 322 29.73 23.33 9.79
N ASP A 323 30.55 22.27 9.93
CA ASP A 323 32.00 22.27 9.85
C ASP A 323 32.61 21.68 8.55
N ALA A 324 31.81 21.12 7.64
CA ALA A 324 32.32 20.74 6.34
C ALA A 324 32.37 21.99 5.42
N GLY A 325 33.47 22.69 5.46
CA GLY A 325 33.73 23.93 4.71
C GLY A 325 33.47 23.85 3.19
N LEU A 326 32.21 23.88 2.80
CA LEU A 326 31.70 24.14 1.46
C LEU A 326 31.25 25.60 1.35
N CYS A 327 32.00 26.51 1.97
CA CYS A 327 31.90 27.94 1.70
C CYS A 327 32.97 28.38 0.75
N SER A 328 32.51 29.07 -0.29
CA SER A 328 33.27 29.97 -1.16
C SER A 328 34.38 29.36 -2.02
N HIS A 329 34.07 29.12 -3.31
CA HIS A 329 34.68 29.92 -4.38
C HIS A 329 33.82 29.87 -5.62
#